data_697fea82bc5389df23de7f80689de7bd
#
_entry.id   697fea82bc5389df23de7f80689de7bd
#
_cell.length_a   1.000
_cell.length_b   1.000
_cell.length_c   1.000
_cell.angle_alpha   90.00
_cell.angle_beta   90.00
_cell.angle_gamma   90.00
#
_symmetry.space_group_name_H-M   'P 1'
#
loop_
_entity.id
_entity.type
_entity.pdbx_description
1 polymer ?
#
loop_
_entity_poly.entity_id
_entity_poly.type
_entity_poly.pdbx_seq_one_letter_code
_entity_poly.pdbx_strand_id
1 'polypeptide(L)'
;NGLWYQAPAYSPAGLFAVGFSAQIPSFADVKTGAARQTSLGRYDPALVLYGYAFYAEAGDLIHLRVIGPGNLSFEHETQIEQTQNQLFRAFGKRRPKAGWHSGDYRGIVTLWRNNRILAVRQTRLTVAP
;
A
#
# COMPACT_ATOMS: atom_id res chain seq x y z
N ASN A 1 0.65 -22.68 32.50
CA ASN A 1 0.57 -22.42 32.05
C ASN A 1 0.36 -22.23 31.53
N GLY A 2 0.28 -22.23 31.66
CA GLY A 2 0.21 -21.91 30.99
C GLY A 2 -0.15 -21.34 30.60
N LEU A 3 -0.20 -21.12 30.82
CA LEU A 3 -0.40 -20.30 30.39
C LEU A 3 -0.28 -19.54 29.70
N TRP A 4 -0.27 -19.32 29.43
CA TRP A 4 -0.15 -18.47 28.80
C TRP A 4 0.47 -18.17 28.03
N TYR A 5 0.88 -18.17 27.94
CA TYR A 5 1.52 -17.70 27.24
C TYR A 5 1.75 -17.69 26.31
N GLN A 6 1.54 -18.06 26.35
CA GLN A 6 1.89 -17.95 25.28
C GLN A 6 1.68 -16.97 24.37
N ALA A 7 1.28 -16.38 24.58
CA ALA A 7 1.13 -15.11 24.06
C ALA A 7 2.09 -14.77 22.97
N PRO A 8 3.21 -15.12 23.06
CA PRO A 8 4.14 -14.85 22.00
C PRO A 8 3.78 -15.56 20.73
N ALA A 9 2.74 -16.27 20.79
CA ALA A 9 2.32 -17.01 19.64
C ALA A 9 1.91 -16.10 18.52
N TYR A 10 1.64 -14.85 18.77
CA TYR A 10 1.29 -13.97 17.68
C TYR A 10 2.38 -12.95 17.47
N SER A 11 2.68 -12.69 16.23
CA SER A 11 3.50 -11.58 15.88
C SER A 11 2.59 -10.41 15.53
N PRO A 12 2.97 -9.21 15.87
CA PRO A 12 2.14 -8.04 15.60
C PRO A 12 2.26 -7.60 14.15
N ALA A 13 2.04 -8.49 13.23
CA ALA A 13 2.10 -8.15 11.82
C ALA A 13 1.05 -7.09 11.48
N GLY A 14 1.41 -6.17 10.63
CA GLY A 14 0.49 -5.13 10.24
C GLY A 14 1.07 -4.18 9.21
N LEU A 15 0.30 -3.13 8.93
CA LEU A 15 0.70 -2.08 8.00
C LEU A 15 1.02 -0.83 8.80
N PHE A 16 2.26 -0.37 8.68
CA PHE A 16 2.70 0.83 9.39
C PHE A 16 2.27 2.09 8.68
N ALA A 17 2.39 2.10 7.35
CA ALA A 17 2.05 3.27 6.55
C ALA A 17 1.65 2.85 5.16
N VAL A 18 0.72 3.59 4.58
CA VAL A 18 0.37 3.46 3.17
C VAL A 18 0.28 4.86 2.58
N GLY A 19 0.53 4.99 1.29
CA GLY A 19 0.48 6.29 0.68
C GLY A 19 0.53 6.22 -0.83
N PHE A 20 0.29 7.39 -1.44
CA PHE A 20 0.45 7.58 -2.87
C PHE A 20 1.72 8.37 -3.15
N SER A 21 2.29 8.12 -4.32
CA SER A 21 3.46 8.84 -4.80
C SER A 21 3.37 8.97 -6.33
N ALA A 22 4.12 9.90 -6.90
CA ALA A 22 4.20 10.08 -8.34
C ALA A 22 5.27 9.19 -8.97
N GLN A 23 5.98 8.44 -8.17
CA GLN A 23 7.04 7.53 -8.61
C GLN A 23 7.21 6.45 -7.56
N ILE A 24 7.94 5.39 -7.91
CA ILE A 24 8.25 4.37 -6.93
C ILE A 24 9.18 4.98 -5.88
N PRO A 25 8.75 5.05 -4.61
CA PRO A 25 9.55 5.71 -3.59
C PRO A 25 10.70 4.83 -3.11
N SER A 26 11.69 5.46 -2.48
CA SER A 26 12.71 4.70 -1.77
C SER A 26 12.14 4.21 -0.43
N PHE A 27 12.70 3.12 0.09
CA PHE A 27 12.27 2.61 1.39
C PHE A 27 12.51 3.64 2.50
N ALA A 28 13.60 4.38 2.42
CA ALA A 28 13.89 5.41 3.41
C ALA A 28 12.79 6.47 3.45
N ASP A 29 12.30 6.92 2.28
CA ASP A 29 11.23 7.90 2.22
C ASP A 29 9.90 7.32 2.72
N VAL A 30 9.64 6.06 2.44
CA VAL A 30 8.44 5.40 2.95
C VAL A 30 8.47 5.34 4.47
N LYS A 31 9.61 4.99 5.05
CA LYS A 31 9.75 4.87 6.51
C LYS A 31 9.56 6.18 7.25
N THR A 32 10.00 7.27 6.66
CA THR A 32 9.90 8.59 7.30
C THR A 32 8.60 9.31 6.98
N GLY A 33 7.80 8.77 6.05
CA GLY A 33 6.59 9.44 5.60
C GLY A 33 6.83 10.47 4.51
N ALA A 34 8.07 10.68 4.09
CA ALA A 34 8.40 11.70 3.10
C ALA A 34 7.87 11.35 1.71
N ALA A 35 7.60 10.08 1.43
CA ALA A 35 7.12 9.64 0.13
C ALA A 35 5.66 9.96 -0.09
N ARG A 36 4.89 10.16 0.98
CA ARG A 36 3.45 10.29 0.88
C ARG A 36 3.06 11.62 0.25
N GLN A 37 2.21 11.55 -0.76
CA GLN A 37 1.64 12.72 -1.40
C GLN A 37 0.13 12.71 -1.23
N THR A 38 -0.44 13.88 -1.04
CA THR A 38 -1.88 14.06 -0.91
C THR A 38 -2.50 14.70 -2.14
N SER A 39 -1.66 15.14 -3.07
CA SER A 39 -2.11 15.71 -4.33
C SER A 39 -1.18 15.27 -5.45
N LEU A 40 -1.72 15.24 -6.66
CA LEU A 40 -1.00 14.86 -7.86
C LEU A 40 -1.39 15.82 -8.96
N GLY A 41 -0.42 16.19 -9.79
CA GLY A 41 -0.71 16.97 -10.96
C GLY A 41 -1.34 16.11 -12.04
N ARG A 42 -2.22 16.70 -12.83
CA ARG A 42 -2.92 15.99 -13.89
C ARG A 42 -1.98 15.29 -14.87
N TYR A 43 -0.81 15.85 -15.07
CA TYR A 43 0.16 15.31 -16.02
C TYR A 43 1.37 14.69 -15.36
N ASP A 44 1.29 14.39 -14.07
CA ASP A 44 2.36 13.67 -13.40
C ASP A 44 2.53 12.29 -14.04
N PRO A 45 3.77 11.80 -14.12
CA PRO A 45 4.07 10.62 -14.95
C PRO A 45 3.46 9.32 -14.48
N ALA A 46 3.15 9.20 -13.20
CA ALA A 46 2.65 7.94 -12.67
C ALA A 46 1.85 8.16 -11.40
N LEU A 47 0.99 7.21 -11.11
CA LEU A 47 0.29 7.12 -9.83
C LEU A 47 0.69 5.81 -9.19
N VAL A 48 1.37 5.89 -8.06
CA VAL A 48 1.92 4.74 -7.35
C VAL A 48 1.29 4.65 -5.96
N LEU A 49 0.79 3.47 -5.64
CA LEU A 49 0.33 3.15 -4.29
C LEU A 49 1.36 2.25 -3.62
N TYR A 50 1.71 2.57 -2.38
CA TYR A 50 2.67 1.76 -1.64
C TYR A 50 2.14 1.42 -0.25
N GLY A 51 2.66 0.32 0.29
CA GLY A 51 2.39 -0.06 1.66
C GLY A 51 3.68 -0.50 2.33
N TYR A 52 3.85 -0.07 3.58
CA TYR A 52 4.96 -0.44 4.43
C TYR A 52 4.42 -1.38 5.50
N ALA A 53 4.90 -2.63 5.48
CA ALA A 53 4.43 -3.67 6.39
C ALA A 53 5.53 -4.05 7.36
N PHE A 54 5.12 -4.56 8.53
CA PHE A 54 6.05 -5.08 9.51
C PHE A 54 5.62 -6.48 9.92
N TYR A 55 6.63 -7.30 10.22
CA TYR A 55 6.47 -8.70 10.66
C TYR A 55 5.65 -9.55 9.69
N ALA A 56 5.85 -9.31 8.40
CA ALA A 56 5.23 -10.16 7.38
C ALA A 56 5.95 -11.51 7.34
N GLU A 57 5.20 -12.58 7.10
CA GLU A 57 5.71 -13.93 7.00
C GLU A 57 5.62 -14.44 5.58
N ALA A 58 6.50 -15.38 5.26
CA ALA A 58 6.44 -16.06 3.98
C ALA A 58 5.05 -16.67 3.79
N GLY A 59 4.46 -16.46 2.62
CA GLY A 59 3.11 -16.89 2.33
C GLY A 59 2.05 -15.83 2.54
N ASP A 60 2.35 -14.76 3.26
CA ASP A 60 1.41 -13.65 3.38
C ASP A 60 1.19 -13.00 2.02
N LEU A 61 0.01 -12.42 1.84
CA LEU A 61 -0.33 -11.70 0.62
C LEU A 61 -0.54 -10.24 0.94
N ILE A 62 -0.01 -9.37 0.09
CA ILE A 62 -0.29 -7.96 0.18
C ILE A 62 -1.04 -7.55 -1.08
N HIS A 63 -2.18 -6.91 -0.90
CA HIS A 63 -3.06 -6.49 -1.97
C HIS A 63 -3.16 -4.98 -1.99
N LEU A 64 -2.92 -4.39 -3.14
CA LEU A 64 -2.96 -2.94 -3.33
C LEU A 64 -4.01 -2.63 -4.38
N ARG A 65 -4.93 -1.75 -4.07
CA ARG A 65 -6.02 -1.39 -4.97
C ARG A 65 -6.19 0.12 -5.02
N VAL A 66 -6.38 0.63 -6.23
CA VAL A 66 -6.64 2.06 -6.45
C VAL A 66 -8.00 2.21 -7.10
N ILE A 67 -8.80 3.11 -6.56
CA ILE A 67 -10.10 3.47 -7.08
C ILE A 67 -10.11 4.98 -7.31
N GLY A 68 -10.59 5.42 -8.44
CA GLY A 68 -10.60 6.83 -8.77
C GLY A 68 -11.75 7.21 -9.70
N PRO A 69 -11.79 8.49 -10.08
CA PRO A 69 -12.83 8.97 -10.99
C PRO A 69 -12.65 8.38 -12.38
N GLY A 70 -13.71 8.46 -13.21
CA GLY A 70 -13.66 7.91 -14.55
C GLY A 70 -13.68 6.40 -14.56
N ASN A 71 -14.28 5.76 -13.55
CA ASN A 71 -14.32 4.30 -13.40
C ASN A 71 -12.94 3.67 -13.31
N LEU A 72 -11.95 4.44 -12.84
CA LEU A 72 -10.62 3.90 -12.65
C LEU A 72 -10.61 2.90 -11.51
N SER A 73 -10.11 1.71 -11.79
CA SER A 73 -9.89 0.69 -10.76
C SER A 73 -8.78 -0.21 -11.24
N PHE A 74 -7.72 -0.30 -10.47
CA PHE A 74 -6.65 -1.26 -10.76
C PHE A 74 -6.07 -1.78 -9.46
N GLU A 75 -5.56 -3.00 -9.53
CA GLU A 75 -5.10 -3.67 -8.33
C GLU A 75 -3.94 -4.61 -8.64
N HIS A 76 -3.21 -4.92 -7.61
CA HIS A 76 -2.09 -5.85 -7.69
C HIS A 76 -1.99 -6.62 -6.38
N GLU A 77 -1.74 -7.92 -6.48
CA GLU A 77 -1.53 -8.75 -5.32
C GLU A 77 -0.19 -9.46 -5.47
N THR A 78 0.57 -9.49 -4.40
CA THR A 78 1.85 -10.17 -4.41
C THR A 78 2.03 -10.99 -3.15
N GLN A 79 2.67 -12.14 -3.28
CA GLN A 79 2.95 -13.02 -2.17
C GLN A 79 4.31 -12.66 -1.58
N ILE A 80 4.38 -12.62 -0.26
CA ILE A 80 5.63 -12.41 0.45
C ILE A 80 6.39 -13.72 0.43
N GLU A 81 7.60 -13.70 -0.12
CA GLU A 81 8.38 -14.92 -0.31
C GLU A 81 9.24 -15.26 0.88
N GLN A 82 9.65 -14.26 1.65
CA GLN A 82 10.50 -14.46 2.81
C GLN A 82 9.96 -13.69 3.99
N THR A 83 10.02 -14.31 5.16
CA THR A 83 9.66 -13.64 6.41
C THR A 83 10.59 -12.46 6.64
N GLN A 84 10.02 -11.29 6.90
CA GLN A 84 10.77 -10.04 7.07
C GLN A 84 10.17 -9.20 8.16
N ASN A 85 11.04 -8.53 8.93
CA ASN A 85 10.59 -7.60 9.96
C ASN A 85 9.97 -6.35 9.34
N GLN A 86 10.51 -5.89 8.23
CA GLN A 86 10.07 -4.69 7.53
C GLN A 86 10.16 -4.92 6.03
N LEU A 87 9.13 -4.47 5.32
CA LEU A 87 9.17 -4.48 3.86
C LEU A 87 8.21 -3.45 3.32
N PHE A 88 8.41 -3.05 2.09
CA PHE A 88 7.38 -2.29 1.41
C PHE A 88 7.12 -2.87 0.03
N ARG A 89 5.92 -2.64 -0.45
CA ARG A 89 5.51 -3.00 -1.79
C ARG A 89 4.84 -1.80 -2.42
N ALA A 90 5.09 -1.63 -3.70
CA ALA A 90 4.53 -0.53 -4.45
C ALA A 90 4.17 -1.01 -5.84
N PHE A 91 3.10 -0.46 -6.38
CA PHE A 91 2.78 -0.64 -7.78
C PHE A 91 2.06 0.58 -8.28
N GLY A 92 2.08 0.79 -9.57
CA GLY A 92 1.47 1.96 -10.10
C GLY A 92 1.11 1.82 -11.55
N LYS A 93 0.56 2.90 -12.08
CA LYS A 93 0.14 2.99 -13.46
C LYS A 93 0.71 4.26 -14.06
N ARG A 94 1.15 4.17 -15.30
CA ARG A 94 1.64 5.33 -16.04
C ARG A 94 0.48 6.24 -16.41
N ARG A 95 0.78 7.52 -16.56
CA ARG A 95 -0.20 8.51 -16.93
C ARG A 95 -0.90 8.15 -18.25
N PRO A 96 -2.24 8.21 -18.29
CA PRO A 96 -2.98 8.11 -19.54
C PRO A 96 -2.61 9.30 -20.45
N LYS A 97 -2.82 9.16 -21.75
CA LYS A 97 -2.48 10.23 -22.69
C LYS A 97 -3.17 11.54 -22.34
N ALA A 98 -4.42 11.47 -21.93
CA ALA A 98 -5.21 12.65 -21.59
C ALA A 98 -4.91 13.19 -20.19
N GLY A 99 -3.99 12.56 -19.47
CA GLY A 99 -3.71 12.90 -18.08
C GLY A 99 -4.67 12.22 -17.13
N TRP A 100 -4.48 12.46 -15.84
CA TRP A 100 -5.33 11.89 -14.80
C TRP A 100 -6.63 12.67 -14.71
N HIS A 101 -7.75 11.97 -14.53
CA HIS A 101 -9.01 12.65 -14.24
C HIS A 101 -8.89 13.42 -12.93
N SER A 102 -9.45 14.61 -12.89
CA SER A 102 -9.51 15.35 -11.63
C SER A 102 -10.50 14.69 -10.68
N GLY A 103 -10.23 14.82 -9.40
CA GLY A 103 -11.08 14.27 -8.37
C GLY A 103 -10.29 13.51 -7.33
N ASP A 104 -11.00 12.74 -6.53
CA ASP A 104 -10.42 12.03 -5.40
C ASP A 104 -10.11 10.59 -5.76
N TYR A 105 -8.91 10.17 -5.38
CA TYR A 105 -8.45 8.79 -5.56
C TYR A 105 -8.28 8.16 -4.19
N ARG A 106 -8.59 6.89 -4.11
CA ARG A 106 -8.46 6.13 -2.87
C ARG A 106 -7.57 4.93 -3.11
N GLY A 107 -6.61 4.73 -2.21
CA GLY A 107 -5.77 3.54 -2.21
C GLY A 107 -6.09 2.70 -1.00
N ILE A 108 -6.19 1.40 -1.20
CA ILE A 108 -6.49 0.45 -0.13
C ILE A 108 -5.43 -0.63 -0.18
N VAL A 109 -4.75 -0.81 0.95
CA VAL A 109 -3.73 -1.86 1.08
C VAL A 109 -4.22 -2.83 2.14
N THR A 110 -4.19 -4.11 1.78
CA THR A 110 -4.65 -5.19 2.67
C THR A 110 -3.54 -6.22 2.81
N LEU A 111 -3.29 -6.63 4.04
CA LEU A 111 -2.33 -7.69 4.34
C LEU A 111 -3.13 -8.92 4.79
N TRP A 112 -2.89 -10.05 4.11
CA TRP A 112 -3.62 -11.29 4.34
C TRP A 112 -2.68 -12.39 4.82
N ARG A 113 -3.18 -13.24 5.71
CA ARG A 113 -2.50 -14.47 6.12
C ARG A 113 -3.53 -15.58 6.27
N ASN A 114 -3.35 -16.69 5.52
CA ASN A 114 -4.25 -17.84 5.60
C ASN A 114 -5.71 -17.45 5.40
N ASN A 115 -5.97 -16.64 4.38
CA ASN A 115 -7.31 -16.15 4.04
C ASN A 115 -7.95 -15.26 5.11
N ARG A 116 -7.15 -14.72 6.01
CA ARG A 116 -7.62 -13.77 7.01
C ARG A 116 -6.96 -12.43 6.78
N ILE A 117 -7.72 -11.36 6.99
CA ILE A 117 -7.18 -10.02 6.92
C ILE A 117 -6.45 -9.72 8.22
N LEU A 118 -5.15 -9.44 8.13
CA LEU A 118 -4.37 -9.01 9.27
C LEU A 118 -4.44 -7.50 9.46
N ALA A 119 -4.49 -6.75 8.36
CA ALA A 119 -4.49 -5.29 8.42
C ALA A 119 -5.04 -4.73 7.13
N VAL A 120 -5.72 -3.59 7.24
CA VAL A 120 -6.22 -2.82 6.10
C VAL A 120 -5.93 -1.36 6.39
N ARG A 121 -5.38 -0.65 5.42
CA ARG A 121 -5.21 0.79 5.53
C ARG A 121 -5.58 1.47 4.23
N GLN A 122 -6.05 2.70 4.35
CA GLN A 122 -6.45 3.51 3.21
C GLN A 122 -5.66 4.79 3.16
N THR A 123 -5.50 5.29 1.96
CA THR A 123 -4.90 6.60 1.73
C THR A 123 -5.68 7.29 0.64
N ARG A 124 -5.62 8.61 0.60
CA ARG A 124 -6.34 9.42 -0.38
C ARG A 124 -5.39 10.39 -1.07
N LEU A 125 -5.79 10.76 -2.25
CA LEU A 125 -5.05 11.71 -3.05
C LEU A 125 -6.03 12.45 -3.95
N THR A 126 -5.78 13.74 -4.16
CA THR A 126 -6.63 14.57 -5.00
C THR A 126 -5.84 15.03 -6.23
N VAL A 127 -6.48 14.94 -7.39
CA VAL A 127 -5.98 15.55 -8.62
C VAL A 127 -6.83 16.78 -8.87
N ALA A 128 -6.19 17.94 -8.92
CA ALA A 128 -6.88 19.21 -9.16
C ALA A 128 -7.38 19.30 -10.59
N PRO A 129 -8.47 20.05 -10.82
CA PRO A 129 -9.00 20.22 -12.17
C PRO A 129 -8.07 21.02 -13.07
#